data_293c18d1ec4895e55839e762471ecd67
#
_entry.id   293c18d1ec4895e55839e762471ecd67
#
_cell.length_a   1.000
_cell.length_b   1.000
_cell.length_c   1.000
_cell.angle_alpha   90.00
_cell.angle_beta   90.00
_cell.angle_gamma   90.00
#
_symmetry.space_group_name_H-M   'P 1'
#
loop_
_entity.id
_entity.type
_entity.pdbx_description
1 polymer ?
#
loop_
_entity_poly.entity_id
_entity_poly.type
_entity_poly.pdbx_seq_one_letter_code
_entity_poly.pdbx_strand_id
1 'polypeptide(L)'
;NGFLFKETITALYADVHRNFGPFYAKAGLRYEHTSNNGITLGGLTVSNKYHHWFPFAEFSYNPSDDHSFSLGYSKRINRPSMNNMDPTKVYRDTYSYSEGNDRLVPSIMDNLEFNYVFKGNLNVDLYYYHTSDAIQSLIQVVDDLYTKYYPKNCLTINTYGGDVSYNFSWGKFNLYTSASMYYQKAKSMAEELD
;
A
#
# COMPACT_ATOMS: atom_id res chain seq x y z
N ASN A 1 3.51 29.90 -5.67
CA ASN A 1 2.51 28.99 -5.12
C ASN A 1 3.14 28.30 -3.89
N GLY A 2 2.49 28.37 -2.73
CA GLY A 2 2.95 27.72 -1.51
C GLY A 2 1.77 27.07 -0.80
N PHE A 3 1.97 25.81 -0.42
CA PHE A 3 1.07 25.04 0.41
C PHE A 3 1.86 24.57 1.64
N LEU A 4 1.46 25.05 2.81
CA LEU A 4 2.03 24.61 4.08
C LEU A 4 1.20 23.45 4.59
N PHE A 5 1.81 22.29 4.77
CA PHE A 5 1.15 21.07 5.22
C PHE A 5 1.84 20.55 6.48
N LYS A 6 1.04 20.25 7.50
CA LYS A 6 1.48 19.63 8.75
C LYS A 6 0.71 18.35 8.98
N GLU A 7 1.42 17.25 9.10
CA GLU A 7 0.87 15.96 9.51
C GLU A 7 1.39 15.58 10.89
N THR A 8 0.49 15.11 11.75
CA THR A 8 0.84 14.58 13.06
C THR A 8 0.23 13.19 13.19
N ILE A 9 1.08 12.21 13.46
CA ILE A 9 0.69 10.81 13.64
C ILE A 9 1.05 10.39 15.06
N THR A 10 0.06 9.91 15.80
CA THR A 10 0.24 9.29 17.11
C THR A 10 -0.08 7.81 16.98
N ALA A 11 0.84 6.94 17.40
CA ALA A 11 0.68 5.50 17.29
C ALA A 11 0.96 4.79 18.61
N LEU A 12 0.16 3.74 18.89
CA LEU A 12 0.36 2.77 19.95
C LEU A 12 0.37 1.39 19.32
N TYR A 13 1.28 0.52 19.77
CA TYR A 13 1.32 -0.86 19.31
C TYR A 13 1.60 -1.82 20.46
N ALA A 14 1.12 -3.06 20.32
CA ALA A 14 1.42 -4.17 21.20
C ALA A 14 1.49 -5.45 20.37
N ASP A 15 2.41 -6.34 20.71
CA ASP A 15 2.51 -7.66 20.12
C ASP A 15 2.85 -8.72 21.15
N VAL A 16 2.52 -9.96 20.80
CA VAL A 16 2.85 -11.15 21.54
C VAL A 16 3.38 -12.20 20.58
N HIS A 17 4.40 -12.94 20.99
CA HIS A 17 4.94 -14.04 20.20
C HIS A 17 5.33 -15.22 21.09
N ARG A 18 5.35 -16.40 20.50
CA ARG A 18 5.74 -17.64 21.18
C ARG A 18 6.33 -18.65 20.22
N ASN A 19 7.39 -19.34 20.68
CA ASN A 19 7.92 -20.55 20.07
C ASN A 19 7.38 -21.77 20.82
N PHE A 20 6.93 -22.78 20.07
CA PHE A 20 6.48 -24.06 20.63
C PHE A 20 6.87 -25.22 19.71
N GLY A 21 8.04 -25.80 20.02
CA GLY A 21 8.65 -26.84 19.19
C GLY A 21 8.99 -26.30 17.78
N PRO A 22 8.53 -26.96 16.70
CA PRO A 22 8.81 -26.52 15.33
C PRO A 22 7.94 -25.33 14.88
N PHE A 23 7.08 -24.82 15.75
CA PHE A 23 6.16 -23.74 15.43
C PHE A 23 6.57 -22.42 16.06
N TYR A 24 6.32 -21.35 15.35
CA TYR A 24 6.38 -19.96 15.84
C TYR A 24 5.07 -19.26 15.51
N ALA A 25 4.55 -18.50 16.44
CA ALA A 25 3.39 -17.66 16.23
C ALA A 25 3.66 -16.27 16.80
N LYS A 26 3.26 -15.24 16.06
CA LYS A 26 3.28 -13.84 16.45
C LYS A 26 1.98 -13.17 16.04
N ALA A 27 1.41 -12.34 16.92
CA ALA A 27 0.28 -11.50 16.60
C ALA A 27 0.41 -10.16 17.29
N GLY A 28 -0.07 -9.12 16.65
CA GLY A 28 -0.03 -7.79 17.21
C GLY A 28 -1.05 -6.85 16.60
N LEU A 29 -1.17 -5.70 17.23
CA LEU A 29 -2.11 -4.66 16.86
C LEU A 29 -1.44 -3.30 17.04
N ARG A 30 -1.54 -2.47 16.00
CA ARG A 30 -1.14 -1.07 16.03
C ARG A 30 -2.36 -0.19 15.81
N TYR A 31 -2.52 0.80 16.67
CA TYR A 31 -3.49 1.87 16.53
C TYR A 31 -2.78 3.14 16.09
N GLU A 32 -3.33 3.86 15.13
CA GLU A 32 -2.85 5.16 14.71
C GLU A 32 -3.98 6.19 14.68
N HIS A 33 -3.67 7.38 15.18
CA HIS A 33 -4.45 8.58 15.00
C HIS A 33 -3.64 9.58 14.19
N THR A 34 -4.20 10.06 13.07
CA THR A 34 -3.58 11.03 12.18
C THR A 34 -4.38 12.32 12.16
N SER A 35 -3.71 13.46 12.24
CA SER A 35 -4.27 14.79 12.06
C SER A 35 -3.45 15.55 11.02
N ASN A 36 -4.09 15.94 9.93
CA ASN A 36 -3.51 16.70 8.83
C ASN A 36 -4.11 18.10 8.81
N ASN A 37 -3.25 19.11 8.69
CA ASN A 37 -3.65 20.50 8.50
C ASN A 37 -2.82 21.11 7.38
N GLY A 38 -3.48 21.69 6.40
CA GLY A 38 -2.86 22.39 5.29
C GLY A 38 -3.43 23.78 5.12
N ILE A 39 -2.61 24.73 4.67
CA ILE A 39 -3.04 26.08 4.31
C ILE A 39 -2.34 26.51 3.03
N THR A 40 -3.10 26.99 2.06
CA THR A 40 -2.56 27.62 0.84
C THR A 40 -2.26 29.08 1.10
N LEU A 41 -1.42 29.70 0.26
CA LEU A 41 -1.20 31.16 0.29
C LEU A 41 -2.48 31.97 0.04
N GLY A 42 -3.48 31.36 -0.60
CA GLY A 42 -4.82 31.96 -0.78
C GLY A 42 -5.74 31.82 0.42
N GLY A 43 -5.28 31.24 1.55
CA GLY A 43 -6.04 31.09 2.77
C GLY A 43 -7.01 29.88 2.77
N LEU A 44 -7.02 29.03 1.75
CA LEU A 44 -7.77 27.78 1.78
C LEU A 44 -7.14 26.82 2.79
N THR A 45 -7.97 26.28 3.67
CA THR A 45 -7.53 25.34 4.70
C THR A 45 -8.04 23.94 4.42
N VAL A 46 -7.15 22.96 4.61
CA VAL A 46 -7.45 21.53 4.53
C VAL A 46 -7.24 20.95 5.92
N SER A 47 -8.23 20.24 6.47
CA SER A 47 -8.09 19.59 7.77
C SER A 47 -8.77 18.23 7.74
N ASN A 48 -7.98 17.18 7.96
CA ASN A 48 -8.45 15.80 8.01
C ASN A 48 -7.97 15.14 9.30
N LYS A 49 -8.87 14.39 9.95
CA LYS A 49 -8.55 13.56 11.11
C LYS A 49 -9.14 12.18 10.90
N TYR A 50 -8.32 11.16 11.11
CA TYR A 50 -8.76 9.78 10.99
C TYR A 50 -7.98 8.88 11.94
N HIS A 51 -8.50 7.69 12.18
CA HIS A 51 -7.83 6.65 12.97
C HIS A 51 -8.01 5.30 12.30
N HIS A 52 -7.00 4.45 12.46
CA HIS A 52 -7.00 3.10 11.91
C HIS A 52 -6.35 2.11 12.85
N TRP A 53 -6.81 0.86 12.73
CA TRP A 53 -6.24 -0.29 13.40
C TRP A 53 -5.52 -1.16 12.37
N PHE A 54 -4.30 -1.56 12.71
CA PHE A 54 -3.44 -2.37 11.86
C PHE A 54 -3.09 -3.68 12.57
N PRO A 55 -3.96 -4.70 12.49
CA PRO A 55 -3.64 -6.03 12.95
C PRO A 55 -2.57 -6.66 12.06
N PHE A 56 -1.73 -7.50 12.66
CA PHE A 56 -0.84 -8.40 11.95
C PHE A 56 -0.75 -9.73 12.69
N ALA A 57 -0.49 -10.80 11.95
CA ALA A 57 -0.24 -12.11 12.47
C ALA A 57 0.74 -12.86 11.58
N GLU A 58 1.59 -13.67 12.19
CA GLU A 58 2.56 -14.53 11.52
C GLU A 58 2.55 -15.88 12.19
N PHE A 59 2.54 -16.93 11.38
CA PHE A 59 2.67 -18.30 11.82
C PHE A 59 3.75 -18.98 10.98
N SER A 60 4.74 -19.60 11.63
CA SER A 60 5.80 -20.34 10.96
C SER A 60 5.87 -21.78 11.47
N TYR A 61 6.21 -22.70 10.55
CA TYR A 61 6.38 -24.11 10.82
C TYR A 61 7.68 -24.60 10.20
N ASN A 62 8.61 -25.03 11.05
CA ASN A 62 9.91 -25.53 10.69
C ASN A 62 10.04 -27.01 11.11
N PRO A 63 9.52 -27.96 10.30
CA PRO A 63 9.55 -29.40 10.63
C PRO A 63 10.96 -29.98 10.67
N SER A 64 11.90 -29.36 9.97
CA SER A 64 13.32 -29.74 9.91
C SER A 64 14.16 -28.53 9.49
N ASP A 65 15.47 -28.65 9.54
CA ASP A 65 16.41 -27.63 9.06
C ASP A 65 16.32 -27.38 7.53
N ASP A 66 15.76 -28.34 6.81
CA ASP A 66 15.59 -28.26 5.35
C ASP A 66 14.30 -27.54 4.92
N HIS A 67 13.29 -27.46 5.77
CA HIS A 67 11.97 -26.97 5.39
C HIS A 67 11.47 -25.86 6.34
N SER A 68 11.12 -24.75 5.78
CA SER A 68 10.47 -23.64 6.52
C SER A 68 9.25 -23.17 5.76
N PHE A 69 8.15 -23.05 6.47
CA PHE A 69 6.87 -22.52 5.98
C PHE A 69 6.49 -21.33 6.84
N SER A 70 6.01 -20.26 6.22
CA SER A 70 5.40 -19.17 6.96
C SER A 70 4.15 -18.64 6.26
N LEU A 71 3.21 -18.19 7.07
CA LEU A 71 1.98 -17.53 6.65
C LEU A 71 1.85 -16.24 7.44
N GLY A 72 1.77 -15.12 6.73
CA GLY A 72 1.67 -13.80 7.32
C GLY A 72 0.42 -13.06 6.84
N TYR A 73 -0.20 -12.33 7.76
CA TYR A 73 -1.22 -11.33 7.45
C TYR A 73 -0.82 -9.99 8.04
N SER A 74 -0.99 -8.92 7.27
CA SER A 74 -0.79 -7.56 7.76
C SER A 74 -1.72 -6.57 7.08
N LYS A 75 -2.20 -5.61 7.86
CA LYS A 75 -2.92 -4.43 7.33
C LYS A 75 -1.99 -3.23 7.29
N ARG A 76 -2.00 -2.50 6.18
CA ARG A 76 -1.13 -1.33 5.95
C ARG A 76 -1.94 -0.14 5.46
N ILE A 77 -1.38 1.06 5.63
CA ILE A 77 -1.96 2.32 5.18
C ILE A 77 -1.01 2.99 4.19
N ASN A 78 -1.57 3.49 3.09
CA ASN A 78 -0.87 4.37 2.16
C ASN A 78 -1.56 5.73 2.14
N ARG A 79 -0.89 6.75 2.68
CA ARG A 79 -1.44 8.09 2.82
C ARG A 79 -1.29 8.89 1.53
N PRO A 80 -2.26 9.78 1.20
CA PRO A 80 -2.08 10.73 0.12
C PRO A 80 -0.84 11.59 0.37
N SER A 81 -0.07 11.84 -0.67
CA SER A 81 1.04 12.80 -0.60
C SER A 81 0.51 14.23 -0.47
N MET A 82 1.34 15.14 0.05
CA MET A 82 1.04 16.56 0.12
C MET A 82 0.64 17.12 -1.26
N ASN A 83 1.34 16.74 -2.32
CA ASN A 83 1.05 17.19 -3.67
C ASN A 83 -0.32 16.73 -4.19
N ASN A 84 -0.76 15.54 -3.77
CA ASN A 84 -2.08 15.03 -4.12
C ASN A 84 -3.20 15.77 -3.39
N MET A 85 -2.89 16.38 -2.25
CA MET A 85 -3.87 17.11 -1.41
C MET A 85 -3.86 18.62 -1.64
N ASP A 86 -2.85 19.19 -2.33
CA ASP A 86 -2.76 20.63 -2.61
C ASP A 86 -3.84 21.05 -3.62
N PRO A 87 -4.86 21.81 -3.22
CA PRO A 87 -5.93 22.22 -4.10
C PRO A 87 -5.54 23.35 -5.06
N THR A 88 -4.27 23.75 -5.07
CA THR A 88 -3.77 24.81 -5.96
C THR A 88 -3.70 24.31 -7.39
N LYS A 89 -4.27 25.09 -8.33
CA LYS A 89 -4.17 24.79 -9.75
C LYS A 89 -2.75 25.05 -10.27
N VAL A 90 -2.19 24.05 -10.93
CA VAL A 90 -0.89 24.11 -11.60
C VAL A 90 -1.13 23.93 -13.10
N TYR A 91 -1.06 25.01 -13.86
CA TYR A 91 -1.26 24.99 -15.31
C TYR A 91 -0.07 24.31 -15.98
N ARG A 92 -0.35 23.36 -16.87
CA ARG A 92 0.61 22.66 -17.72
C ARG A 92 0.76 23.36 -19.06
N ASP A 93 -0.36 23.85 -19.58
CA ASP A 93 -0.48 24.63 -20.80
C ASP A 93 -1.75 25.51 -20.72
N THR A 94 -2.12 26.16 -21.84
CA THR A 94 -3.26 27.08 -21.94
C THR A 94 -4.60 26.42 -21.64
N TYR A 95 -4.72 25.12 -21.88
CA TYR A 95 -5.97 24.37 -21.81
C TYR A 95 -5.92 23.19 -20.82
N SER A 96 -4.82 23.05 -20.08
CA SER A 96 -4.74 21.96 -19.10
C SER A 96 -4.09 22.38 -17.79
N TYR A 97 -4.57 21.79 -16.70
CA TYR A 97 -4.03 21.99 -15.36
C TYR A 97 -4.14 20.75 -14.50
N SER A 98 -3.27 20.68 -13.50
CA SER A 98 -3.38 19.71 -12.40
C SER A 98 -3.90 20.41 -11.16
N GLU A 99 -4.73 19.74 -10.38
CA GLU A 99 -5.25 20.20 -9.10
C GLU A 99 -5.33 19.02 -8.15
N GLY A 100 -4.80 19.17 -6.96
CA GLY A 100 -4.93 18.13 -5.94
C GLY A 100 -6.35 18.05 -5.40
N ASN A 101 -6.59 17.07 -4.54
CA ASN A 101 -7.90 16.82 -3.94
C ASN A 101 -7.75 16.72 -2.42
N ASP A 102 -8.24 17.72 -1.73
CA ASP A 102 -8.20 17.84 -0.27
C ASP A 102 -9.11 16.82 0.47
N ARG A 103 -10.00 16.15 -0.27
CA ARG A 103 -10.92 15.12 0.24
C ARG A 103 -10.36 13.69 0.13
N LEU A 104 -9.10 13.54 -0.27
CA LEU A 104 -8.49 12.22 -0.33
C LEU A 104 -8.43 11.57 1.05
N VAL A 105 -8.78 10.28 1.07
CA VAL A 105 -8.60 9.41 2.22
C VAL A 105 -7.41 8.46 1.96
N PRO A 106 -6.79 7.93 3.01
CA PRO A 106 -5.75 6.93 2.84
C PRO A 106 -6.28 5.65 2.20
N SER A 107 -5.47 5.03 1.34
CA SER A 107 -5.72 3.67 0.86
C SER A 107 -5.34 2.67 1.95
N ILE A 108 -6.13 1.64 2.13
CA ILE A 108 -5.89 0.55 3.08
C ILE A 108 -5.58 -0.72 2.29
N MET A 109 -4.52 -1.42 2.70
CA MET A 109 -4.08 -2.66 2.08
C MET A 109 -4.06 -3.79 3.09
N ASP A 110 -4.79 -4.86 2.80
CA ASP A 110 -4.74 -6.15 3.49
C ASP A 110 -3.82 -7.08 2.70
N ASN A 111 -2.77 -7.58 3.35
CA ASN A 111 -1.77 -8.47 2.77
C ASN A 111 -1.86 -9.85 3.40
N LEU A 112 -1.94 -10.87 2.57
CA LEU A 112 -1.78 -12.28 2.96
C LEU A 112 -0.61 -12.84 2.16
N GLU A 113 0.39 -13.36 2.86
CA GLU A 113 1.65 -13.84 2.28
C GLU A 113 1.97 -15.23 2.79
N PHE A 114 2.29 -16.15 1.89
CA PHE A 114 2.80 -17.48 2.20
C PHE A 114 4.21 -17.61 1.64
N ASN A 115 5.15 -18.04 2.47
CA ASN A 115 6.53 -18.29 2.05
C ASN A 115 6.90 -19.73 2.38
N TYR A 116 7.60 -20.38 1.45
CA TYR A 116 8.21 -21.68 1.62
C TYR A 116 9.68 -21.63 1.25
N VAL A 117 10.54 -22.08 2.15
CA VAL A 117 11.99 -22.20 1.91
C VAL A 117 12.42 -23.66 2.02
N PHE A 118 13.16 -24.13 1.01
CA PHE A 118 13.75 -25.45 1.02
C PHE A 118 15.28 -25.35 0.97
N LYS A 119 15.95 -25.92 1.99
CA LYS A 119 17.43 -25.97 2.15
C LYS A 119 18.11 -24.60 2.05
N GLY A 120 17.38 -23.51 2.28
CA GLY A 120 17.89 -22.15 2.08
C GLY A 120 18.19 -21.77 0.62
N ASN A 121 17.94 -22.68 -0.32
CA ASN A 121 18.28 -22.51 -1.74
C ASN A 121 17.06 -22.19 -2.60
N LEU A 122 15.93 -22.88 -2.37
CA LEU A 122 14.67 -22.60 -3.05
C LEU A 122 13.81 -21.75 -2.14
N ASN A 123 13.30 -20.64 -2.68
CA ASN A 123 12.30 -19.81 -2.03
C ASN A 123 11.07 -19.68 -2.94
N VAL A 124 9.89 -19.89 -2.36
CA VAL A 124 8.59 -19.74 -3.05
C VAL A 124 7.75 -18.82 -2.22
N ASP A 125 7.35 -17.70 -2.80
CA ASP A 125 6.45 -16.71 -2.21
C ASP A 125 5.13 -16.71 -2.97
N LEU A 126 4.02 -16.78 -2.25
CA LEU A 126 2.68 -16.59 -2.81
C LEU A 126 2.01 -15.47 -2.03
N TYR A 127 1.35 -14.55 -2.72
CA TYR A 127 0.73 -13.41 -2.07
C TYR A 127 -0.62 -13.03 -2.65
N TYR A 128 -1.44 -12.51 -1.78
CA TYR A 128 -2.69 -11.84 -2.11
C TYR A 128 -2.74 -10.49 -1.41
N TYR A 129 -2.94 -9.43 -2.20
CA TYR A 129 -3.10 -8.07 -1.70
C TYR A 129 -4.47 -7.54 -2.10
N HIS A 130 -5.19 -7.01 -1.12
CA HIS A 130 -6.44 -6.30 -1.33
C HIS A 130 -6.27 -4.84 -0.92
N THR A 131 -6.39 -3.93 -1.88
CA THR A 131 -6.29 -2.48 -1.64
C THR A 131 -7.65 -1.83 -1.83
N SER A 132 -8.19 -1.23 -0.78
CA SER A 132 -9.36 -0.36 -0.84
C SER A 132 -8.97 1.11 -0.94
N ASP A 133 -9.86 1.93 -1.49
CA ASP A 133 -9.68 3.38 -1.65
C ASP A 133 -8.37 3.76 -2.36
N ALA A 134 -7.94 2.95 -3.32
CA ALA A 134 -6.73 3.23 -4.09
C ALA A 134 -6.88 4.56 -4.86
N ILE A 135 -5.85 5.40 -4.76
CA ILE A 135 -5.82 6.72 -5.36
C ILE A 135 -5.37 6.60 -6.80
N GLN A 136 -6.16 7.12 -7.73
CA GLN A 136 -5.87 7.17 -9.15
C GLN A 136 -5.97 8.60 -9.66
N SER A 137 -5.07 8.99 -10.55
CA SER A 137 -5.19 10.25 -11.27
C SER A 137 -6.25 10.11 -12.37
N LEU A 138 -7.25 10.96 -12.33
CA LEU A 138 -8.33 11.04 -13.31
C LEU A 138 -8.19 12.27 -14.18
N ILE A 139 -8.85 12.22 -15.33
CA ILE A 139 -8.94 13.33 -16.29
C ILE A 139 -10.42 13.72 -16.37
N GLN A 140 -10.67 15.02 -16.31
CA GLN A 140 -12.01 15.59 -16.44
C GLN A 140 -11.94 16.78 -17.41
N VAL A 141 -12.89 16.86 -18.32
CA VAL A 141 -13.12 18.07 -19.13
C VAL A 141 -13.98 19.03 -18.31
N VAL A 142 -13.53 20.28 -18.18
CA VAL A 142 -14.20 21.33 -17.43
C VAL A 142 -14.56 22.45 -18.40
N ASP A 143 -15.81 22.89 -18.38
CA ASP A 143 -16.36 23.98 -19.22
C ASP A 143 -16.13 23.75 -20.72
N ASP A 144 -16.13 22.49 -21.18
CA ASP A 144 -15.87 22.06 -22.56
C ASP A 144 -14.55 22.59 -23.18
N LEU A 145 -13.68 23.15 -22.36
CA LEU A 145 -12.45 23.81 -22.80
C LEU A 145 -11.20 23.30 -22.09
N TYR A 146 -11.27 23.09 -20.77
CA TYR A 146 -10.10 22.77 -19.95
C TYR A 146 -10.02 21.29 -19.62
N THR A 147 -8.83 20.72 -19.70
CA THR A 147 -8.53 19.37 -19.20
C THR A 147 -7.94 19.48 -17.80
N LYS A 148 -8.66 18.94 -16.79
CA LYS A 148 -8.23 18.87 -15.41
C LYS A 148 -7.69 17.46 -15.09
N TYR A 149 -6.49 17.41 -14.52
CA TYR A 149 -5.89 16.20 -13.93
C TYR A 149 -6.01 16.29 -12.42
N TYR A 150 -6.61 15.29 -11.79
CA TYR A 150 -6.81 15.30 -10.33
C TYR A 150 -6.80 13.89 -9.76
N PRO A 151 -6.29 13.70 -8.51
CA PRO A 151 -6.33 12.42 -7.83
C PRO A 151 -7.69 12.18 -7.16
N LYS A 152 -8.15 10.93 -7.20
CA LYS A 152 -9.39 10.49 -6.54
C LYS A 152 -9.22 9.07 -5.97
N ASN A 153 -9.82 8.80 -4.81
CA ASN A 153 -10.01 7.44 -4.31
C ASN A 153 -11.16 6.82 -5.11
N CYS A 154 -10.85 5.95 -6.04
CA CYS A 154 -11.87 5.41 -6.96
C CYS A 154 -11.66 3.95 -7.34
N LEU A 155 -10.62 3.29 -6.82
CA LEU A 155 -10.33 1.92 -7.18
C LEU A 155 -10.28 1.00 -5.95
N THR A 156 -10.80 -0.22 -6.13
CA THR A 156 -10.45 -1.39 -5.34
C THR A 156 -9.57 -2.30 -6.18
N ILE A 157 -8.40 -2.67 -5.66
CA ILE A 157 -7.41 -3.45 -6.38
C ILE A 157 -7.18 -4.77 -5.65
N ASN A 158 -7.28 -5.89 -6.39
CA ASN A 158 -6.89 -7.21 -5.90
C ASN A 158 -5.69 -7.69 -6.73
N THR A 159 -4.63 -8.05 -6.05
CA THR A 159 -3.40 -8.57 -6.67
C THR A 159 -3.12 -9.97 -6.13
N TYR A 160 -2.95 -10.91 -7.02
CA TYR A 160 -2.54 -12.29 -6.75
C TYR A 160 -1.20 -12.51 -7.42
N GLY A 161 -0.23 -13.03 -6.72
CA GLY A 161 1.07 -13.24 -7.31
C GLY A 161 1.87 -14.34 -6.64
N GLY A 162 2.99 -14.66 -7.28
CA GLY A 162 3.95 -15.59 -6.75
C GLY A 162 5.32 -15.37 -7.37
N ASP A 163 6.31 -15.59 -6.54
CA ASP A 163 7.72 -15.48 -6.87
C ASP A 163 8.40 -16.80 -6.52
N VAL A 164 9.27 -17.27 -7.39
CA VAL A 164 10.12 -18.44 -7.15
C VAL A 164 11.56 -18.03 -7.39
N SER A 165 12.42 -18.31 -6.44
CA SER A 165 13.85 -18.10 -6.61
C SER A 165 14.64 -19.34 -6.19
N TYR A 166 15.72 -19.60 -6.91
CA TYR A 166 16.61 -20.72 -6.63
C TYR A 166 18.07 -20.28 -6.70
N ASN A 167 18.83 -20.62 -5.68
CA ASN A 167 20.27 -20.40 -5.60
C ASN A 167 21.00 -21.73 -5.70
N PHE A 168 21.75 -21.91 -6.78
CA PHE A 168 22.53 -23.11 -7.04
C PHE A 168 24.03 -22.82 -6.92
N SER A 169 24.74 -23.61 -6.10
CA SER A 169 26.18 -23.49 -5.93
C SER A 169 26.85 -24.80 -6.34
N TRP A 170 27.81 -24.72 -7.27
CA TRP A 170 28.60 -25.84 -7.69
C TRP A 170 30.09 -25.46 -7.79
N GLY A 171 30.88 -25.94 -6.86
CA GLY A 171 32.31 -25.60 -6.78
C GLY A 171 32.52 -24.11 -6.58
N LYS A 172 33.09 -23.43 -7.58
CA LYS A 172 33.30 -21.97 -7.57
C LYS A 172 32.16 -21.18 -8.24
N PHE A 173 31.17 -21.86 -8.78
CA PHE A 173 30.07 -21.24 -9.51
C PHE A 173 28.86 -21.09 -8.59
N ASN A 174 28.25 -19.89 -8.60
CA ASN A 174 26.97 -19.60 -7.98
C ASN A 174 26.06 -19.11 -9.06
N LEU A 175 24.87 -19.72 -9.18
CA LEU A 175 23.80 -19.32 -10.08
C LEU A 175 22.58 -18.97 -9.25
N TYR A 176 22.11 -17.73 -9.40
CA TYR A 176 20.81 -17.29 -8.89
C TYR A 176 19.83 -17.16 -10.06
N THR A 177 18.67 -17.74 -9.92
CA THR A 177 17.57 -17.59 -10.88
C THR A 177 16.29 -17.24 -10.15
N SER A 178 15.44 -16.42 -10.75
CA SER A 178 14.12 -16.07 -10.21
C SER A 178 13.11 -15.89 -11.32
N ALA A 179 11.85 -16.17 -11.00
CA ALA A 179 10.69 -15.92 -11.84
C ALA A 179 9.58 -15.35 -10.98
N SER A 180 8.89 -14.32 -11.50
CA SER A 180 7.79 -13.63 -10.84
C SER A 180 6.60 -13.59 -11.79
N MET A 181 5.41 -13.86 -11.25
CA MET A 181 4.16 -13.70 -11.98
C MET A 181 3.09 -13.13 -11.04
N TYR A 182 2.34 -12.17 -11.56
CA TYR A 182 1.18 -11.65 -10.84
C TYR A 182 0.01 -11.35 -11.78
N TYR A 183 -1.18 -11.38 -11.20
CA TYR A 183 -2.42 -10.96 -11.82
C TYR A 183 -3.07 -9.87 -10.96
N GLN A 184 -3.44 -8.77 -11.59
CA GLN A 184 -4.08 -7.64 -10.91
C GLN A 184 -5.44 -7.35 -11.51
N LYS A 185 -6.45 -7.24 -10.65
CA LYS A 185 -7.81 -6.85 -11.01
C LYS A 185 -8.16 -5.56 -10.29
N ALA A 186 -8.34 -4.48 -11.05
CA ALA A 186 -8.86 -3.21 -10.54
C ALA A 186 -10.36 -3.10 -10.85
N LYS A 187 -11.13 -2.66 -9.86
CA LYS A 187 -12.55 -2.34 -10.00
C LYS A 187 -12.76 -0.88 -9.63
N SER A 188 -13.41 -0.13 -10.50
CA SER A 188 -13.82 1.25 -10.18
C SER A 188 -14.92 1.23 -9.12
N MET A 189 -14.80 2.12 -8.14
CA MET A 189 -15.83 2.43 -7.15
C MET A 189 -16.65 3.67 -7.58
N ALA A 190 -16.25 4.33 -8.66
CA ALA A 190 -17.03 5.44 -9.20
C ALA A 190 -18.33 4.85 -9.76
N GLU A 191 -19.44 5.19 -9.12
CA GLU A 191 -20.73 5.21 -9.78
C GLU A 191 -20.56 6.05 -11.05
N GLU A 192 -21.17 5.56 -12.14
CA GLU A 192 -21.13 6.14 -13.46
C GLU A 192 -21.16 7.67 -13.39
N LEU A 193 -20.13 8.27 -13.97
CA LEU A 193 -20.16 9.68 -14.28
C LEU A 193 -21.17 9.83 -15.44
N ASP A 194 -22.45 10.08 -15.06
CA ASP A 194 -23.44 10.67 -15.95
C ASP A 194 -23.06 12.11 -16.29
#